data_8e58218e9fc1f4df1f60d1b14a3c3abe
#
_entry.id   8e58218e9fc1f4df1f60d1b14a3c3abe
#
_cell.length_a   1.000
_cell.length_b   1.000
_cell.length_c   1.000
_cell.angle_alpha   90.00
_cell.angle_beta   90.00
_cell.angle_gamma   90.00
#
_symmetry.space_group_name_H-M   'P 1'
#
loop_
_entity.id
_entity.type
_entity.pdbx_description
1 polymer ?
#
loop_
_entity_poly.entity_id
_entity_poly.type
_entity_poly.pdbx_seq_one_letter_code
_entity_poly.pdbx_strand_id
1 'polypeptide(L)'
;MRILIVTGEASGDLHGANFAKAIMALNPQAELVGIGGAAMHAAGVKLVPGIPQLDVMGLIRLSAIRALVQRVLAIRKVLKSAVWDLVVLIDNPGLNLHFARVAKAAGRRVLYYIAPQVWAWRPGRMKSIQRRVDHVVVILPFEPERYRRAGVPCTFVGHPLLDVVAPQYDRAKLRSQFGLSESAPVVGLLPGSRVQEVKMLLPVLLQAAEQLVAAEPGIKFILAQASSLDDNLLQSLLRHSLVPVRVVHDQSSEVMALSDVLLIASGTATLQAAV
;
A
#
# COMPACT_ATOMS: atom_id res chain seq x y z
N MET A 1 -4.22 25.91 -11.01
CA MET A 1 -4.96 25.06 -10.05
C MET A 1 -3.94 24.52 -9.02
N ARG A 2 -4.26 24.66 -7.73
CA ARG A 2 -3.38 24.30 -6.63
C ARG A 2 -3.97 23.13 -5.84
N ILE A 3 -3.28 21.99 -5.83
CA ILE A 3 -3.76 20.73 -5.26
C ILE A 3 -2.86 20.31 -4.09
N LEU A 4 -3.47 19.98 -2.95
CA LEU A 4 -2.78 19.34 -1.83
C LEU A 4 -3.08 17.84 -1.83
N ILE A 5 -2.05 17.00 -1.90
CA ILE A 5 -2.14 15.56 -1.85
C ILE A 5 -1.64 15.08 -0.48
N VAL A 6 -2.45 14.29 0.24
CA VAL A 6 -2.11 13.77 1.58
C VAL A 6 -2.16 12.26 1.56
N THR A 7 -1.02 11.64 1.85
CA THR A 7 -0.89 10.18 1.97
C THR A 7 -0.36 9.81 3.35
N GLY A 8 -0.62 8.60 3.79
CA GLY A 8 -0.22 8.13 5.13
C GLY A 8 0.89 7.10 5.12
N GLU A 9 0.98 6.25 4.10
CA GLU A 9 1.85 5.07 4.03
C GLU A 9 2.58 4.99 2.69
N ALA A 10 3.55 4.06 2.57
CA ALA A 10 4.34 3.88 1.35
C ALA A 10 3.46 3.52 0.12
N SER A 11 2.43 2.69 0.31
CA SER A 11 1.46 2.40 -0.76
C SER A 11 0.71 3.65 -1.21
N GLY A 12 0.27 4.48 -0.26
CA GLY A 12 -0.36 5.75 -0.55
C GLY A 12 0.56 6.74 -1.29
N ASP A 13 1.85 6.74 -0.98
CA ASP A 13 2.86 7.56 -1.67
C ASP A 13 2.97 7.18 -3.15
N LEU A 14 3.00 5.88 -3.46
CA LEU A 14 3.00 5.38 -4.84
C LEU A 14 1.71 5.79 -5.59
N HIS A 15 0.55 5.64 -4.96
CA HIS A 15 -0.73 6.08 -5.54
C HIS A 15 -0.78 7.59 -5.73
N GLY A 16 -0.23 8.35 -4.78
CA GLY A 16 -0.08 9.81 -4.88
C GLY A 16 0.82 10.23 -6.04
N ALA A 17 1.91 9.51 -6.24
CA ALA A 17 2.83 9.73 -7.36
C ALA A 17 2.16 9.49 -8.72
N ASN A 18 1.43 8.37 -8.86
CA ASN A 18 0.71 8.06 -10.09
C ASN A 18 -0.42 9.06 -10.37
N PHE A 19 -1.17 9.45 -9.34
CA PHE A 19 -2.16 10.52 -9.43
C PHE A 19 -1.53 11.85 -9.88
N ALA A 20 -0.37 12.22 -9.31
CA ALA A 20 0.34 13.44 -9.66
C ALA A 20 0.79 13.43 -11.13
N LYS A 21 1.38 12.33 -11.61
CA LYS A 21 1.79 12.17 -13.02
C LYS A 21 0.61 12.34 -13.96
N ALA A 22 -0.55 11.75 -13.65
CA ALA A 22 -1.76 11.87 -14.46
C ALA A 22 -2.28 13.31 -14.48
N ILE A 23 -2.28 14.01 -13.35
CA ILE A 23 -2.69 15.43 -13.29
C ILE A 23 -1.73 16.31 -14.09
N MET A 24 -0.42 16.12 -13.98
CA MET A 24 0.57 16.89 -14.72
C MET A 24 0.48 16.66 -16.24
N ALA A 25 0.12 15.45 -16.67
CA ALA A 25 -0.12 15.15 -18.09
C ALA A 25 -1.35 15.89 -18.62
N LEU A 26 -2.42 16.01 -17.81
CA LEU A 26 -3.66 16.70 -18.18
C LEU A 26 -3.56 18.24 -18.04
N ASN A 27 -2.82 18.70 -17.03
CA ASN A 27 -2.65 20.12 -16.73
C ASN A 27 -1.23 20.39 -16.21
N PRO A 28 -0.27 20.64 -17.10
CA PRO A 28 1.12 20.94 -16.73
C PRO A 28 1.31 22.18 -15.85
N GLN A 29 0.30 23.06 -15.80
CA GLN A 29 0.32 24.28 -14.98
C GLN A 29 -0.25 24.04 -13.56
N ALA A 30 -0.60 22.82 -13.21
CA ALA A 30 -1.08 22.50 -11.88
C ALA A 30 0.07 22.58 -10.86
N GLU A 31 -0.14 23.30 -9.76
CA GLU A 31 0.78 23.29 -8.63
C GLU A 31 0.41 22.14 -7.69
N LEU A 32 1.26 21.13 -7.61
CA LEU A 32 1.06 19.97 -6.76
C LEU A 32 1.94 20.09 -5.50
N VAL A 33 1.29 20.13 -4.35
CA VAL A 33 1.94 20.13 -3.03
C VAL A 33 1.52 18.87 -2.29
N GLY A 34 2.44 18.24 -1.57
CA GLY A 34 2.16 16.93 -0.99
C GLY A 34 2.70 16.71 0.42
N ILE A 35 1.99 15.89 1.15
CA ILE A 35 2.42 15.22 2.37
C ILE A 35 2.49 13.74 2.03
N GLY A 36 3.71 13.27 1.74
CA GLY A 36 3.99 11.94 1.21
C GLY A 36 5.48 11.66 1.28
N GLY A 37 5.97 10.78 0.43
CA GLY A 37 7.34 10.29 0.42
C GLY A 37 8.08 10.55 -0.89
N ALA A 38 9.13 9.73 -1.10
CA ALA A 38 10.06 9.86 -2.22
C ALA A 38 9.41 9.64 -3.59
N ALA A 39 8.39 8.78 -3.69
CA ALA A 39 7.70 8.51 -4.95
C ALA A 39 6.92 9.75 -5.44
N MET A 40 6.20 10.43 -4.56
CA MET A 40 5.52 11.69 -4.89
C MET A 40 6.52 12.79 -5.25
N HIS A 41 7.64 12.90 -4.53
CA HIS A 41 8.70 13.84 -4.86
C HIS A 41 9.27 13.60 -6.26
N ALA A 42 9.60 12.36 -6.59
CA ALA A 42 10.09 11.97 -7.92
C ALA A 42 9.05 12.22 -9.04
N ALA A 43 7.75 12.23 -8.70
CA ALA A 43 6.67 12.59 -9.62
C ALA A 43 6.42 14.10 -9.76
N GLY A 44 7.29 14.96 -9.22
CA GLY A 44 7.20 16.42 -9.33
C GLY A 44 6.32 17.10 -8.28
N VAL A 45 5.86 16.39 -7.25
CA VAL A 45 5.11 16.99 -6.14
C VAL A 45 6.05 17.72 -5.19
N LYS A 46 5.75 18.98 -4.87
CA LYS A 46 6.48 19.76 -3.87
C LYS A 46 6.09 19.28 -2.48
N LEU A 47 6.97 18.53 -1.82
CA LEU A 47 6.69 18.05 -0.46
C LEU A 47 6.71 19.20 0.56
N VAL A 48 5.79 19.14 1.52
CA VAL A 48 5.77 20.07 2.65
C VAL A 48 6.94 19.78 3.60
N PRO A 49 7.86 20.73 3.82
CA PRO A 49 9.03 20.50 4.67
C PRO A 49 8.66 20.14 6.11
N GLY A 50 9.42 19.26 6.74
CA GLY A 50 9.29 18.92 8.15
C GLY A 50 8.08 18.03 8.51
N ILE A 51 7.34 17.53 7.51
CA ILE A 51 6.25 16.58 7.72
C ILE A 51 6.62 15.26 7.01
N PRO A 52 7.32 14.33 7.66
CA PRO A 52 7.63 13.03 7.09
C PRO A 52 6.35 12.19 6.91
N GLN A 53 6.46 11.14 6.10
CA GLN A 53 5.40 10.17 5.87
C GLN A 53 4.80 9.66 7.19
N LEU A 54 3.47 9.50 7.24
CA LEU A 54 2.77 9.02 8.42
C LEU A 54 2.82 7.49 8.49
N ASP A 55 3.93 6.95 8.92
CA ASP A 55 4.02 5.51 9.23
C ASP A 55 3.46 5.28 10.64
N VAL A 56 2.15 4.99 10.74
CA VAL A 56 1.42 4.87 12.02
C VAL A 56 1.47 3.45 12.58
N MET A 57 2.13 2.52 11.91
CA MET A 57 2.20 1.13 12.36
C MET A 57 3.52 0.81 13.06
N GLY A 58 3.54 0.97 14.37
CA GLY A 58 4.59 0.53 15.29
C GLY A 58 4.12 0.62 16.72
N LEU A 59 4.78 -0.11 17.63
CA LEU A 59 4.54 -0.06 19.08
C LEU A 59 4.47 1.38 19.57
N ILE A 60 3.35 1.76 20.16
CA ILE A 60 3.05 3.11 20.65
C ILE A 60 3.97 3.40 21.85
N ARG A 61 5.17 3.94 21.61
CA ARG A 61 5.97 4.60 22.65
C ARG A 61 5.39 5.98 22.88
N LEU A 62 5.45 6.48 24.12
CA LEU A 62 4.97 7.84 24.47
C LEU A 62 5.59 8.92 23.57
N SER A 63 6.86 8.77 23.18
CA SER A 63 7.54 9.65 22.22
C SER A 63 6.89 9.63 20.82
N ALA A 64 6.37 8.48 20.37
CA ALA A 64 5.69 8.36 19.10
C ALA A 64 4.31 9.05 19.09
N ILE A 65 3.60 9.06 20.23
CA ILE A 65 2.33 9.79 20.36
C ILE A 65 2.56 11.29 20.20
N ARG A 66 3.58 11.84 20.88
CA ARG A 66 3.91 13.27 20.77
C ARG A 66 4.26 13.65 19.33
N ALA A 67 5.09 12.85 18.67
CA ALA A 67 5.45 13.06 17.26
C ALA A 67 4.22 12.99 16.34
N LEU A 68 3.31 12.03 16.56
CA LEU A 68 2.07 11.90 15.80
C LEU A 68 1.18 13.15 15.99
N VAL A 69 1.01 13.62 17.22
CA VAL A 69 0.22 14.84 17.51
C VAL A 69 0.82 16.05 16.81
N GLN A 70 2.14 16.24 16.90
CA GLN A 70 2.83 17.35 16.21
C GLN A 70 2.63 17.30 14.70
N ARG A 71 2.73 16.11 14.09
CA ARG A 71 2.47 15.90 12.65
C ARG A 71 1.03 16.24 12.28
N VAL A 72 0.05 15.75 13.05
CA VAL A 72 -1.37 16.07 12.83
C VAL A 72 -1.61 17.58 12.92
N LEU A 73 -1.02 18.27 13.89
CA LEU A 73 -1.13 19.71 14.02
C LEU A 73 -0.49 20.46 12.85
N ALA A 74 0.68 20.02 12.38
CA ALA A 74 1.35 20.59 11.23
C ALA A 74 0.49 20.43 9.95
N ILE A 75 -0.05 19.24 9.70
CA ILE A 75 -0.95 18.99 8.55
C ILE A 75 -2.21 19.87 8.63
N ARG A 76 -2.81 20.00 9.82
CA ARG A 76 -3.95 20.91 10.04
C ARG A 76 -3.61 22.36 9.71
N LYS A 77 -2.39 22.81 10.07
CA LYS A 77 -1.91 24.16 9.72
C LYS A 77 -1.81 24.33 8.21
N VAL A 78 -1.23 23.37 7.49
CA VAL A 78 -1.12 23.38 6.02
C VAL A 78 -2.50 23.43 5.36
N LEU A 79 -3.45 22.61 5.82
CA LEU A 79 -4.83 22.62 5.31
C LEU A 79 -5.55 23.96 5.44
N LYS A 80 -5.19 24.74 6.46
CA LYS A 80 -5.82 26.04 6.77
C LYS A 80 -5.08 27.24 6.19
N SER A 81 -3.75 27.18 6.05
CA SER A 81 -2.89 28.31 5.78
C SER A 81 -2.83 28.77 4.33
N ALA A 82 -3.22 27.91 3.39
CA ALA A 82 -3.17 28.24 1.97
C ALA A 82 -4.53 28.01 1.31
N VAL A 83 -4.73 28.68 0.18
CA VAL A 83 -5.91 28.43 -0.69
C VAL A 83 -5.59 27.21 -1.53
N TRP A 84 -6.32 26.12 -1.27
CA TRP A 84 -6.29 24.90 -2.07
C TRP A 84 -7.56 24.82 -2.91
N ASP A 85 -7.41 24.64 -4.21
CA ASP A 85 -8.55 24.38 -5.10
C ASP A 85 -9.13 22.98 -4.86
N LEU A 86 -8.22 22.03 -4.51
CA LEU A 86 -8.58 20.65 -4.22
C LEU A 86 -7.65 20.09 -3.14
N VAL A 87 -8.20 19.34 -2.21
CA VAL A 87 -7.47 18.49 -1.26
C VAL A 87 -7.76 17.02 -1.60
N VAL A 88 -6.73 16.27 -1.94
CA VAL A 88 -6.80 14.84 -2.26
C VAL A 88 -6.28 14.05 -1.08
N LEU A 89 -7.14 13.21 -0.52
CA LEU A 89 -6.81 12.32 0.59
C LEU A 89 -6.74 10.90 0.07
N ILE A 90 -5.61 10.23 0.26
CA ILE A 90 -5.40 8.88 -0.29
C ILE A 90 -5.30 7.89 0.85
N ASP A 91 -6.19 6.86 0.82
CA ASP A 91 -6.24 5.77 1.80
C ASP A 91 -6.26 6.26 3.27
N ASN A 92 -5.69 5.51 4.23
CA ASN A 92 -5.53 5.85 5.66
C ASN A 92 -6.77 6.49 6.32
N PRO A 93 -7.88 5.75 6.49
CA PRO A 93 -9.14 6.31 6.99
C PRO A 93 -9.08 6.81 8.43
N GLY A 94 -8.09 6.39 9.19
CA GLY A 94 -7.91 6.80 10.57
C GLY A 94 -7.64 8.30 10.70
N LEU A 95 -6.75 8.83 9.88
CA LEU A 95 -6.35 10.22 9.89
C LEU A 95 -7.04 11.06 8.81
N ASN A 96 -7.20 10.51 7.62
CA ASN A 96 -7.73 11.25 6.48
C ASN A 96 -9.18 11.71 6.67
N LEU A 97 -10.04 10.97 7.38
CA LEU A 97 -11.37 11.45 7.74
C LEU A 97 -11.34 12.62 8.73
N HIS A 98 -10.29 12.74 9.55
CA HIS A 98 -10.07 13.92 10.38
C HIS A 98 -9.59 15.11 9.52
N PHE A 99 -8.66 14.89 8.60
CA PHE A 99 -8.18 15.93 7.67
C PHE A 99 -9.29 16.41 6.73
N ALA A 100 -10.15 15.50 6.24
CA ALA A 100 -11.35 15.87 5.48
C ALA A 100 -12.22 16.87 6.23
N ARG A 101 -12.47 16.65 7.54
CA ARG A 101 -13.22 17.60 8.38
C ARG A 101 -12.54 18.96 8.45
N VAL A 102 -11.22 19.00 8.60
CA VAL A 102 -10.46 20.25 8.68
C VAL A 102 -10.49 21.00 7.35
N ALA A 103 -10.30 20.30 6.23
CA ALA A 103 -10.35 20.86 4.89
C ALA A 103 -11.73 21.45 4.57
N LYS A 104 -12.82 20.70 4.86
CA LYS A 104 -14.20 21.18 4.68
C LYS A 104 -14.51 22.40 5.53
N ALA A 105 -14.10 22.41 6.80
CA ALA A 105 -14.26 23.57 7.68
C ALA A 105 -13.49 24.82 7.19
N ALA A 106 -12.44 24.63 6.40
CA ALA A 106 -11.69 25.68 5.72
C ALA A 106 -12.25 26.04 4.33
N GLY A 107 -13.40 25.49 3.94
CA GLY A 107 -14.06 25.76 2.64
C GLY A 107 -13.40 25.09 1.45
N ARG A 108 -12.59 24.03 1.66
CA ARG A 108 -11.88 23.35 0.57
C ARG A 108 -12.70 22.20 -0.01
N ARG A 109 -12.55 21.96 -1.33
CA ARG A 109 -13.08 20.75 -1.98
C ARG A 109 -12.21 19.56 -1.59
N VAL A 110 -12.84 18.44 -1.26
CA VAL A 110 -12.16 17.22 -0.80
C VAL A 110 -12.51 16.06 -1.73
N LEU A 111 -11.48 15.50 -2.35
CA LEU A 111 -11.50 14.23 -3.06
C LEU A 111 -10.91 13.14 -2.16
N TYR A 112 -11.60 12.02 -2.01
CA TYR A 112 -11.06 10.85 -1.32
C TYR A 112 -10.78 9.74 -2.33
N TYR A 113 -9.49 9.49 -2.58
CA TYR A 113 -9.03 8.44 -3.48
C TYR A 113 -8.60 7.20 -2.70
N ILE A 114 -8.99 6.03 -3.17
CA ILE A 114 -8.88 4.74 -2.46
C ILE A 114 -9.62 4.87 -1.12
N ALA A 115 -10.92 5.02 -1.22
CA ALA A 115 -11.78 5.28 -0.08
C ALA A 115 -11.80 4.09 0.90
N PRO A 116 -12.06 4.37 2.19
CA PRO A 116 -12.09 3.31 3.19
C PRO A 116 -13.20 2.30 2.90
N GLN A 117 -12.88 1.04 3.10
CA GLN A 117 -13.84 -0.08 2.96
C GLN A 117 -14.85 -0.08 4.13
N VAL A 118 -15.69 0.97 4.18
CA VAL A 118 -16.68 1.18 5.25
C VAL A 118 -17.74 0.08 5.31
N TRP A 119 -17.88 -0.67 4.24
CA TRP A 119 -18.77 -1.82 4.16
C TRP A 119 -18.27 -3.04 4.96
N ALA A 120 -16.94 -3.19 5.10
CA ALA A 120 -16.31 -4.26 5.87
C ALA A 120 -16.13 -3.85 7.34
N TRP A 121 -15.78 -2.58 7.58
CA TRP A 121 -15.36 -2.09 8.89
C TRP A 121 -16.02 -0.75 9.22
N ARG A 122 -16.77 -0.69 10.34
CA ARG A 122 -17.34 0.56 10.90
C ARG A 122 -18.28 1.32 9.95
N PRO A 123 -19.47 0.83 9.65
CA PRO A 123 -20.44 1.46 8.73
C PRO A 123 -20.83 2.90 9.13
N GLY A 124 -20.71 3.27 10.40
CA GLY A 124 -20.93 4.65 10.87
C GLY A 124 -19.98 5.70 10.25
N ARG A 125 -18.87 5.28 9.66
CA ARG A 125 -17.97 6.19 8.92
C ARG A 125 -18.62 6.75 7.65
N MET A 126 -19.59 6.06 7.05
CA MET A 126 -20.29 6.54 5.85
C MET A 126 -20.92 7.92 6.08
N LYS A 127 -21.59 8.15 7.22
CA LYS A 127 -22.13 9.48 7.58
C LYS A 127 -21.04 10.55 7.70
N SER A 128 -19.83 10.17 8.08
CA SER A 128 -18.69 11.09 8.17
C SER A 128 -18.14 11.44 6.80
N ILE A 129 -18.08 10.47 5.89
CA ILE A 129 -17.67 10.68 4.50
C ILE A 129 -18.67 11.61 3.82
N GLN A 130 -19.97 11.32 3.88
CA GLN A 130 -21.04 12.13 3.29
C GLN A 130 -20.95 13.60 3.69
N ARG A 131 -20.57 13.91 4.92
CA ARG A 131 -20.48 15.30 5.41
C ARG A 131 -19.15 15.99 5.11
N ARG A 132 -18.09 15.26 4.78
CA ARG A 132 -16.71 15.77 4.77
C ARG A 132 -16.00 15.63 3.42
N VAL A 133 -16.56 14.86 2.51
CA VAL A 133 -15.94 14.54 1.22
C VAL A 133 -16.90 14.96 0.11
N ASP A 134 -16.39 15.66 -0.89
CA ASP A 134 -17.20 16.11 -2.02
C ASP A 134 -17.32 15.02 -3.09
N HIS A 135 -16.28 14.22 -3.26
CA HIS A 135 -16.25 13.10 -4.21
C HIS A 135 -15.36 11.98 -3.72
N VAL A 136 -15.80 10.76 -3.94
CA VAL A 136 -15.06 9.55 -3.59
C VAL A 136 -14.64 8.82 -4.86
N VAL A 137 -13.39 8.41 -4.92
CA VAL A 137 -12.87 7.55 -5.99
C VAL A 137 -12.56 6.19 -5.42
N VAL A 138 -13.26 5.17 -5.91
CA VAL A 138 -13.19 3.79 -5.43
C VAL A 138 -12.54 2.87 -6.44
N ILE A 139 -11.98 1.78 -5.94
CA ILE A 139 -11.14 0.85 -6.69
C ILE A 139 -11.75 -0.56 -6.83
N LEU A 140 -12.86 -0.83 -6.13
CA LEU A 140 -13.55 -2.13 -6.23
C LEU A 140 -14.91 -1.96 -6.92
N PRO A 141 -15.31 -2.88 -7.81
CA PRO A 141 -16.46 -2.70 -8.70
C PRO A 141 -17.83 -2.66 -7.97
N PHE A 142 -17.91 -3.19 -6.77
CA PHE A 142 -19.14 -3.21 -5.96
C PHE A 142 -19.29 -2.00 -5.01
N GLU A 143 -18.25 -1.15 -4.87
CA GLU A 143 -18.28 0.00 -3.96
C GLU A 143 -19.18 1.15 -4.44
N PRO A 144 -19.26 1.49 -5.76
CA PRO A 144 -20.05 2.62 -6.22
C PRO A 144 -21.50 2.59 -5.75
N GLU A 145 -22.12 1.42 -5.80
CA GLU A 145 -23.53 1.27 -5.39
C GLU A 145 -23.74 1.59 -3.91
N ARG A 146 -22.77 1.22 -3.06
CA ARG A 146 -22.84 1.50 -1.60
C ARG A 146 -22.70 2.99 -1.31
N TYR A 147 -21.79 3.69 -1.99
CA TYR A 147 -21.60 5.13 -1.84
C TYR A 147 -22.81 5.90 -2.42
N ARG A 148 -23.34 5.46 -3.56
CA ARG A 148 -24.52 6.07 -4.18
C ARG A 148 -25.75 5.95 -3.29
N ARG A 149 -26.01 4.79 -2.69
CA ARG A 149 -27.11 4.60 -1.71
C ARG A 149 -26.96 5.49 -0.48
N ALA A 150 -25.74 5.83 -0.11
CA ALA A 150 -25.45 6.76 0.98
C ALA A 150 -25.50 8.24 0.55
N GLY A 151 -25.85 8.55 -0.70
CA GLY A 151 -25.88 9.92 -1.23
C GLY A 151 -24.48 10.55 -1.33
N VAL A 152 -23.42 9.76 -1.51
CA VAL A 152 -22.06 10.25 -1.69
C VAL A 152 -21.66 10.15 -3.16
N PRO A 153 -21.28 11.26 -3.81
CA PRO A 153 -20.77 11.24 -5.18
C PRO A 153 -19.54 10.32 -5.30
N CYS A 154 -19.58 9.39 -6.25
CA CYS A 154 -18.58 8.34 -6.34
C CYS A 154 -18.29 7.95 -7.80
N THR A 155 -17.01 7.70 -8.09
CA THR A 155 -16.53 7.15 -9.37
C THR A 155 -15.68 5.91 -9.13
N PHE A 156 -15.95 4.86 -9.88
CA PHE A 156 -15.09 3.66 -9.95
C PHE A 156 -14.05 3.84 -11.06
N VAL A 157 -12.78 3.61 -10.74
CA VAL A 157 -11.65 3.83 -11.67
C VAL A 157 -10.83 2.57 -11.93
N GLY A 158 -11.24 1.42 -11.41
CA GLY A 158 -10.43 0.21 -11.42
C GLY A 158 -9.41 0.18 -10.29
N HIS A 159 -8.74 -0.97 -10.14
CA HIS A 159 -7.75 -1.14 -9.08
C HIS A 159 -6.35 -0.74 -9.58
N PRO A 160 -5.62 0.14 -8.84
CA PRO A 160 -4.31 0.64 -9.28
C PRO A 160 -3.24 -0.44 -9.46
N LEU A 161 -3.41 -1.61 -8.85
CA LEU A 161 -2.52 -2.75 -9.07
C LEU A 161 -2.51 -3.24 -10.52
N LEU A 162 -3.60 -3.07 -11.26
CA LEU A 162 -3.67 -3.42 -12.69
C LEU A 162 -2.67 -2.65 -13.55
N ASP A 163 -2.29 -1.44 -13.10
CA ASP A 163 -1.31 -0.61 -13.79
C ASP A 163 0.14 -0.94 -13.41
N VAL A 164 0.33 -1.68 -12.32
CA VAL A 164 1.66 -2.00 -11.75
C VAL A 164 2.09 -3.42 -12.08
N VAL A 165 1.13 -4.36 -12.16
CA VAL A 165 1.42 -5.75 -12.51
C VAL A 165 1.74 -5.83 -13.99
N ALA A 166 2.91 -6.33 -14.32
CA ALA A 166 3.28 -6.56 -15.71
C ALA A 166 2.33 -7.58 -16.35
N PRO A 167 1.81 -7.31 -17.57
CA PRO A 167 0.76 -8.13 -18.16
C PRO A 167 1.21 -9.56 -18.51
N GLN A 168 2.50 -9.79 -18.62
CA GLN A 168 3.07 -11.12 -18.86
C GLN A 168 4.48 -11.24 -18.28
N TYR A 169 4.69 -12.31 -17.54
CA TYR A 169 6.01 -12.75 -17.10
C TYR A 169 6.42 -14.00 -17.88
N ASP A 170 7.62 -14.01 -18.42
CA ASP A 170 8.24 -15.22 -18.97
C ASP A 170 8.68 -16.13 -17.81
N ARG A 171 7.84 -17.07 -17.46
CA ARG A 171 8.03 -17.97 -16.32
C ARG A 171 9.27 -18.85 -16.50
N ALA A 172 9.58 -19.32 -17.69
CA ALA A 172 10.75 -20.14 -17.95
C ALA A 172 12.04 -19.32 -17.74
N LYS A 173 12.05 -18.09 -18.27
CA LYS A 173 13.16 -17.16 -18.06
C LYS A 173 13.37 -16.82 -16.59
N LEU A 174 12.29 -16.56 -15.83
CA LEU A 174 12.37 -16.28 -14.39
C LEU A 174 12.91 -17.52 -13.63
N ARG A 175 12.42 -18.71 -13.92
CA ARG A 175 12.93 -19.93 -13.30
C ARG A 175 14.42 -20.14 -13.56
N SER A 176 14.87 -19.94 -14.80
CA SER A 176 16.29 -20.00 -15.14
C SER A 176 17.12 -18.94 -14.40
N GLN A 177 16.64 -17.70 -14.34
CA GLN A 177 17.29 -16.60 -13.63
C GLN A 177 17.49 -16.93 -12.14
N PHE A 178 16.51 -17.58 -11.53
CA PHE A 178 16.59 -17.98 -10.13
C PHE A 178 17.17 -19.39 -9.92
N GLY A 179 17.76 -20.01 -10.97
CA GLY A 179 18.38 -21.32 -10.87
C GLY A 179 17.41 -22.44 -10.45
N LEU A 180 16.15 -22.32 -10.86
CA LEU A 180 15.10 -23.28 -10.62
C LEU A 180 14.89 -24.13 -11.88
N SER A 181 14.72 -25.46 -11.70
CA SER A 181 14.36 -26.34 -12.80
C SER A 181 12.97 -26.02 -13.34
N GLU A 182 12.75 -26.17 -14.65
CA GLU A 182 11.45 -25.98 -15.27
C GLU A 182 10.39 -26.96 -14.73
N SER A 183 10.80 -28.16 -14.36
CA SER A 183 9.90 -29.23 -13.90
C SER A 183 9.68 -29.29 -12.40
N ALA A 184 10.52 -28.59 -11.60
CA ALA A 184 10.38 -28.63 -10.15
C ALA A 184 9.17 -27.81 -9.67
N PRO A 185 8.30 -28.33 -8.80
CA PRO A 185 7.28 -27.53 -8.15
C PRO A 185 7.91 -26.42 -7.33
N VAL A 186 7.38 -25.19 -7.45
CA VAL A 186 7.89 -24.00 -6.75
C VAL A 186 6.83 -23.40 -5.87
N VAL A 187 7.16 -23.24 -4.59
CA VAL A 187 6.32 -22.55 -3.61
C VAL A 187 6.93 -21.20 -3.28
N GLY A 188 6.19 -20.15 -3.56
CA GLY A 188 6.57 -18.78 -3.21
C GLY A 188 6.14 -18.43 -1.78
N LEU A 189 7.06 -17.86 -1.02
CA LEU A 189 6.83 -17.42 0.36
C LEU A 189 6.82 -15.89 0.40
N LEU A 190 5.69 -15.30 0.77
CA LEU A 190 5.51 -13.86 0.93
C LEU A 190 5.01 -13.54 2.34
N PRO A 191 5.91 -13.52 3.34
CA PRO A 191 5.54 -13.36 4.75
C PRO A 191 5.08 -11.96 5.14
N GLY A 192 5.09 -11.01 4.21
CA GLY A 192 4.75 -9.61 4.42
C GLY A 192 5.96 -8.67 4.31
N SER A 193 5.70 -7.38 4.44
CA SER A 193 6.71 -6.31 4.35
C SER A 193 7.04 -5.64 5.68
N ARG A 194 6.34 -6.01 6.77
CA ARG A 194 6.54 -5.44 8.10
C ARG A 194 7.27 -6.41 9.02
N VAL A 195 8.22 -5.90 9.80
CA VAL A 195 9.02 -6.69 10.75
C VAL A 195 8.16 -7.59 11.65
N GLN A 196 7.04 -7.09 12.17
CA GLN A 196 6.15 -7.87 13.04
C GLN A 196 5.40 -8.97 12.28
N GLU A 197 4.94 -8.69 11.07
CA GLU A 197 4.29 -9.70 10.21
C GLU A 197 5.26 -10.84 9.91
N VAL A 198 6.48 -10.50 9.48
CA VAL A 198 7.50 -11.50 9.15
C VAL A 198 7.91 -12.33 10.37
N LYS A 199 8.10 -11.70 11.52
CA LYS A 199 8.40 -12.43 12.78
C LYS A 199 7.32 -13.43 13.18
N MET A 200 6.06 -13.11 12.89
CA MET A 200 4.93 -13.98 13.26
C MET A 200 4.66 -15.05 12.19
N LEU A 201 4.73 -14.68 10.92
CA LEU A 201 4.27 -15.56 9.83
C LEU A 201 5.38 -16.43 9.27
N LEU A 202 6.62 -15.91 9.12
CA LEU A 202 7.69 -16.68 8.48
C LEU A 202 7.98 -18.01 9.20
N PRO A 203 8.04 -18.10 10.54
CA PRO A 203 8.22 -19.39 11.21
C PRO A 203 7.11 -20.40 10.87
N VAL A 204 5.86 -19.94 10.77
CA VAL A 204 4.72 -20.80 10.40
C VAL A 204 4.83 -21.27 8.94
N LEU A 205 5.23 -20.36 8.04
CA LEU A 205 5.44 -20.70 6.63
C LEU A 205 6.58 -21.71 6.44
N LEU A 206 7.65 -21.61 7.24
CA LEU A 206 8.77 -22.56 7.21
C LEU A 206 8.35 -23.93 7.72
N GLN A 207 7.57 -24.01 8.80
CA GLN A 207 6.99 -25.27 9.28
C GLN A 207 6.08 -25.92 8.22
N ALA A 208 5.28 -25.13 7.53
CA ALA A 208 4.48 -25.63 6.41
C ALA A 208 5.37 -26.14 5.26
N ALA A 209 6.46 -25.42 4.96
CA ALA A 209 7.42 -25.85 3.94
C ALA A 209 8.09 -27.20 4.30
N GLU A 210 8.42 -27.44 5.57
CA GLU A 210 8.95 -28.71 6.04
C GLU A 210 7.97 -29.87 5.82
N GLN A 211 6.68 -29.65 6.11
CA GLN A 211 5.64 -30.66 5.88
C GLN A 211 5.45 -30.92 4.38
N LEU A 212 5.52 -29.89 3.54
CA LEU A 212 5.41 -30.02 2.09
C LEU A 212 6.56 -30.83 1.50
N VAL A 213 7.81 -30.59 1.93
CA VAL A 213 8.97 -31.38 1.46
C VAL A 213 8.87 -32.84 1.91
N ALA A 214 8.35 -33.10 3.10
CA ALA A 214 8.13 -34.48 3.56
C ALA A 214 7.11 -35.24 2.69
N ALA A 215 6.12 -34.54 2.16
CA ALA A 215 5.10 -35.10 1.28
C ALA A 215 5.57 -35.19 -0.20
N GLU A 216 6.32 -34.20 -0.66
CA GLU A 216 6.80 -34.06 -2.04
C GLU A 216 8.26 -33.57 -2.06
N PRO A 217 9.25 -34.46 -2.09
CA PRO A 217 10.67 -34.10 -1.93
C PRO A 217 11.29 -33.23 -3.02
N GLY A 218 10.59 -33.01 -4.14
CA GLY A 218 11.07 -32.19 -5.26
C GLY A 218 10.80 -30.68 -5.12
N ILE A 219 9.99 -30.25 -4.17
CA ILE A 219 9.52 -28.86 -4.02
C ILE A 219 10.70 -27.91 -3.73
N LYS A 220 10.68 -26.77 -4.39
CA LYS A 220 11.60 -25.65 -4.18
C LYS A 220 10.88 -24.46 -3.54
N PHE A 221 11.56 -23.76 -2.64
CA PHE A 221 11.01 -22.59 -1.96
C PHE A 221 11.79 -21.33 -2.34
N ILE A 222 11.03 -20.27 -2.69
CA ILE A 222 11.56 -18.95 -2.97
C ILE A 222 10.83 -17.92 -2.13
N LEU A 223 11.57 -17.05 -1.44
CA LEU A 223 11.04 -16.03 -0.54
C LEU A 223 11.33 -14.64 -1.10
N ALA A 224 10.29 -13.83 -1.25
CA ALA A 224 10.43 -12.43 -1.59
C ALA A 224 10.65 -11.59 -0.32
N GLN A 225 11.82 -10.99 -0.19
CA GLN A 225 12.15 -10.03 0.86
C GLN A 225 11.85 -8.62 0.40
N ALA A 226 11.07 -7.88 1.16
CA ALA A 226 10.85 -6.46 0.93
C ALA A 226 12.06 -5.63 1.39
N SER A 227 12.37 -4.54 0.68
CA SER A 227 13.47 -3.61 1.02
C SER A 227 13.37 -2.97 2.40
N SER A 228 12.16 -2.95 2.97
CA SER A 228 11.92 -2.46 4.34
C SER A 228 12.42 -3.41 5.44
N LEU A 229 12.86 -4.63 5.10
CA LEU A 229 13.28 -5.66 6.05
C LEU A 229 14.80 -5.77 6.10
N ASP A 230 15.33 -5.84 7.30
CA ASP A 230 16.76 -6.06 7.56
C ASP A 230 17.16 -7.52 7.23
N ASP A 231 18.27 -7.69 6.51
CA ASP A 231 18.80 -9.01 6.13
C ASP A 231 19.14 -9.87 7.34
N ASN A 232 19.68 -9.28 8.41
CA ASN A 232 20.02 -10.00 9.64
C ASN A 232 18.77 -10.58 10.32
N LEU A 233 17.67 -9.85 10.29
CA LEU A 233 16.39 -10.34 10.80
C LEU A 233 15.96 -11.60 10.03
N LEU A 234 15.96 -11.52 8.71
CA LEU A 234 15.51 -12.63 7.87
C LEU A 234 16.42 -13.85 8.02
N GLN A 235 17.74 -13.64 7.99
CA GLN A 235 18.72 -14.70 8.20
C GLN A 235 18.56 -15.37 9.57
N SER A 236 18.27 -14.58 10.63
CA SER A 236 18.05 -15.13 11.96
C SER A 236 16.84 -16.08 12.02
N LEU A 237 15.79 -15.77 11.27
CA LEU A 237 14.58 -16.61 11.19
C LEU A 237 14.82 -17.85 10.32
N LEU A 238 15.56 -17.71 9.22
CA LEU A 238 15.85 -18.80 8.29
C LEU A 238 16.86 -19.84 8.86
N ARG A 239 17.72 -19.46 9.82
CA ARG A 239 18.71 -20.37 10.43
C ARG A 239 18.10 -21.63 11.05
N HIS A 240 16.84 -21.56 11.47
CA HIS A 240 16.13 -22.67 12.09
C HIS A 240 15.30 -23.49 11.08
N SER A 241 15.32 -23.11 9.80
CA SER A 241 14.63 -23.86 8.76
C SER A 241 15.42 -25.11 8.37
N LEU A 242 14.73 -26.24 8.31
CA LEU A 242 15.27 -27.52 7.81
C LEU A 242 15.20 -27.60 6.28
N VAL A 243 14.54 -26.66 5.65
CA VAL A 243 14.34 -26.61 4.19
C VAL A 243 15.15 -25.47 3.58
N PRO A 244 15.85 -25.71 2.47
CA PRO A 244 16.56 -24.66 1.76
C PRO A 244 15.53 -23.68 1.13
N VAL A 245 15.62 -22.40 1.52
CA VAL A 245 14.80 -21.32 0.98
C VAL A 245 15.67 -20.33 0.24
N ARG A 246 15.38 -20.10 -1.04
CA ARG A 246 16.05 -19.07 -1.82
C ARG A 246 15.42 -17.72 -1.52
N VAL A 247 16.22 -16.74 -1.09
CA VAL A 247 15.78 -15.38 -0.84
C VAL A 247 16.07 -14.50 -2.05
N VAL A 248 15.10 -13.68 -2.44
CA VAL A 248 15.24 -12.64 -3.49
C VAL A 248 14.71 -11.31 -2.96
N HIS A 249 15.39 -10.21 -3.33
CA HIS A 249 15.10 -8.88 -2.81
C HIS A 249 14.23 -8.10 -3.78
N ASP A 250 13.14 -7.48 -3.28
CA ASP A 250 12.22 -6.59 -4.02
C ASP A 250 11.63 -7.16 -5.32
N GLN A 251 11.54 -8.49 -5.41
CA GLN A 251 11.06 -9.21 -6.60
C GLN A 251 9.78 -10.02 -6.30
N SER A 252 8.86 -9.41 -5.54
CA SER A 252 7.61 -10.10 -5.15
C SER A 252 6.75 -10.49 -6.33
N SER A 253 6.68 -9.64 -7.37
CA SER A 253 5.90 -9.93 -8.59
C SER A 253 6.48 -11.10 -9.38
N GLU A 254 7.81 -11.17 -9.49
CA GLU A 254 8.52 -12.27 -10.15
C GLU A 254 8.33 -13.57 -9.38
N VAL A 255 8.41 -13.53 -8.04
CA VAL A 255 8.13 -14.70 -7.20
C VAL A 255 6.69 -15.16 -7.37
N MET A 256 5.73 -14.26 -7.40
CA MET A 256 4.32 -14.60 -7.67
C MET A 256 4.17 -15.28 -9.04
N ALA A 257 4.78 -14.71 -10.08
CA ALA A 257 4.64 -15.19 -11.45
C ALA A 257 5.27 -16.57 -11.70
N LEU A 258 6.42 -16.87 -11.06
CA LEU A 258 7.13 -18.13 -11.29
C LEU A 258 6.63 -19.30 -10.43
N SER A 259 5.93 -19.00 -9.32
CA SER A 259 5.48 -20.02 -8.36
C SER A 259 4.26 -20.80 -8.86
N ASP A 260 4.18 -22.06 -8.47
CA ASP A 260 2.99 -22.90 -8.68
C ASP A 260 1.97 -22.68 -7.57
N VAL A 261 2.46 -22.43 -6.36
CA VAL A 261 1.65 -22.14 -5.16
C VAL A 261 2.29 -21.00 -4.40
N LEU A 262 1.47 -20.17 -3.76
CA LEU A 262 1.91 -19.06 -2.94
C LEU A 262 1.42 -19.24 -1.50
N LEU A 263 2.34 -19.15 -0.55
CA LEU A 263 2.05 -18.94 0.86
C LEU A 263 2.26 -17.47 1.18
N ILE A 264 1.17 -16.74 1.36
CA ILE A 264 1.17 -15.30 1.31
C ILE A 264 0.47 -14.68 2.53
N ALA A 265 1.08 -13.63 3.10
CA ALA A 265 0.44 -12.81 4.12
C ALA A 265 -0.78 -12.08 3.56
N SER A 266 -1.89 -12.09 4.29
CA SER A 266 -3.11 -11.39 3.89
C SER A 266 -2.85 -9.88 3.79
N GLY A 267 -3.21 -9.26 2.65
CA GLY A 267 -3.02 -7.84 2.39
C GLY A 267 -3.06 -7.53 0.89
N THR A 268 -2.45 -6.42 0.50
CA THR A 268 -2.36 -6.00 -0.91
C THR A 268 -1.70 -7.06 -1.80
N ALA A 269 -0.73 -7.81 -1.26
CA ALA A 269 -0.03 -8.85 -1.99
C ALA A 269 -0.95 -10.00 -2.43
N THR A 270 -2.01 -10.35 -1.67
CA THR A 270 -2.98 -11.37 -2.09
C THR A 270 -3.78 -10.93 -3.31
N LEU A 271 -4.11 -9.67 -3.41
CA LEU A 271 -4.80 -9.13 -4.59
C LEU A 271 -3.85 -9.02 -5.79
N GLN A 272 -2.59 -8.65 -5.54
CA GLN A 272 -1.56 -8.63 -6.58
C GLN A 272 -1.31 -10.02 -7.19
N ALA A 273 -1.35 -11.05 -6.36
CA ALA A 273 -1.21 -12.43 -6.83
C ALA A 273 -2.44 -12.96 -7.60
N ALA A 274 -3.61 -12.35 -7.39
CA ALA A 274 -4.85 -12.73 -8.06
C ALA A 274 -5.07 -12.02 -9.42
N VAL A 275 -4.29 -10.99 -9.72
CA VAL A 275 -4.32 -10.21 -10.96
C VAL A 275 -3.27 -10.71 -11.94
#